data_60ef6c2adf9d86d2107e192acfd1607a
#
_entry.id   60ef6c2adf9d86d2107e192acfd1607a
#
_cell.length_a   1.000
_cell.length_b   1.000
_cell.length_c   1.000
_cell.angle_alpha   90.00
_cell.angle_beta   90.00
_cell.angle_gamma   90.00
#
_symmetry.space_group_name_H-M   'P 1'
#
loop_
_entity.id
_entity.type
_entity.pdbx_description
1 polymer ?
#
loop_
_entity_poly.entity_id
_entity_poly.type
_entity_poly.pdbx_seq_one_letter_code
_entity_poly.pdbx_strand_id
1 'polypeptide(L)'
;LLLNLPASAVVPLVSIVGAGLGFGAQQIVGDVLAGIFIISERQFGVGDVVRVGPLVPVGWIEGRVEEVTLRVTKIRTFDGDLVTAANGGLRQTVNLSRDWARVLINIPVSREADLDAAIEMLNRIGHDISQDPEWAPLILEQPVVSGVEDIGAETIELRFAGRTLPAQQWKVAREIRHRIAIEGAP
;
A
#
# COMPACT_ATOMS: atom_id res chain seq x y z
N LEU A 1 -13.48 36.70 47.33
CA LEU A 1 -14.73 37.27 46.77
C LEU A 1 -15.33 36.46 45.60
N LEU A 2 -14.77 35.31 45.24
CA LEU A 2 -15.24 34.51 44.09
C LEU A 2 -16.02 33.23 44.48
N LEU A 3 -16.33 33.02 45.78
CA LEU A 3 -16.79 31.71 46.27
C LEU A 3 -18.31 31.66 46.62
N ASN A 4 -19.11 32.66 46.25
CA ASN A 4 -20.56 32.69 46.55
C ASN A 4 -21.44 32.80 45.28
N LEU A 5 -20.99 32.33 44.15
CA LEU A 5 -21.86 32.22 42.98
C LEU A 5 -22.76 31.02 43.17
N PRO A 6 -24.10 31.16 42.97
CA PRO A 6 -25.01 30.05 43.08
C PRO A 6 -24.70 28.99 42.03
N ALA A 7 -24.71 27.71 42.40
CA ALA A 7 -24.44 26.57 41.52
C ALA A 7 -25.22 26.66 40.20
N SER A 8 -26.45 27.17 40.26
CA SER A 8 -27.31 27.38 39.09
C SER A 8 -26.76 28.32 38.02
N ALA A 9 -25.84 29.26 38.40
CA ALA A 9 -25.19 30.18 37.46
C ALA A 9 -23.85 29.60 36.98
N VAL A 10 -23.16 28.82 37.82
CA VAL A 10 -21.83 28.26 37.50
C VAL A 10 -21.93 27.05 36.57
N VAL A 11 -22.90 26.14 36.80
CA VAL A 11 -23.07 24.91 36.04
C VAL A 11 -23.28 25.17 34.54
N PRO A 12 -24.18 26.06 34.08
CA PRO A 12 -24.33 26.36 32.68
C PRO A 12 -23.04 26.90 32.00
N LEU A 13 -22.34 27.81 32.74
CA LEU A 13 -21.12 28.40 32.22
C LEU A 13 -20.00 27.38 32.02
N VAL A 14 -19.78 26.52 33.03
CA VAL A 14 -18.79 25.42 32.96
C VAL A 14 -19.19 24.41 31.88
N SER A 15 -20.47 24.12 31.69
CA SER A 15 -20.95 23.23 30.64
C SER A 15 -20.66 23.78 29.22
N ILE A 16 -20.89 25.07 29.00
CA ILE A 16 -20.61 25.73 27.71
C ILE A 16 -19.09 25.74 27.43
N VAL A 17 -18.27 26.10 28.41
CA VAL A 17 -16.81 26.08 28.29
C VAL A 17 -16.30 24.66 28.07
N GLY A 18 -16.83 23.69 28.83
CA GLY A 18 -16.49 22.26 28.71
C GLY A 18 -16.83 21.70 27.33
N ALA A 19 -18.03 22.03 26.81
CA ALA A 19 -18.41 21.64 25.46
C ALA A 19 -17.49 22.25 24.39
N GLY A 20 -17.19 23.56 24.52
CA GLY A 20 -16.28 24.24 23.61
C GLY A 20 -14.86 23.64 23.58
N LEU A 21 -14.31 23.32 24.74
CA LEU A 21 -13.03 22.62 24.87
C LEU A 21 -13.09 21.20 24.31
N GLY A 22 -14.20 20.46 24.57
CA GLY A 22 -14.41 19.12 24.04
C GLY A 22 -14.43 19.10 22.52
N PHE A 23 -15.18 19.99 21.87
CA PHE A 23 -15.19 20.13 20.42
C PHE A 23 -13.82 20.55 19.87
N GLY A 24 -13.12 21.46 20.55
CA GLY A 24 -11.77 21.86 20.14
C GLY A 24 -10.74 20.74 20.24
N ALA A 25 -10.87 19.84 21.21
CA ALA A 25 -9.95 18.71 21.42
C ALA A 25 -10.33 17.44 20.62
N GLN A 26 -11.51 17.36 20.05
CA GLN A 26 -12.08 16.15 19.43
C GLN A 26 -11.14 15.52 18.41
N GLN A 27 -10.51 16.31 17.56
CA GLN A 27 -9.59 15.82 16.53
C GLN A 27 -8.32 15.21 17.15
N ILE A 28 -7.75 15.86 18.16
CA ILE A 28 -6.54 15.36 18.84
C ILE A 28 -6.83 14.03 19.52
N VAL A 29 -7.96 13.90 20.20
CA VAL A 29 -8.39 12.64 20.83
C VAL A 29 -8.58 11.56 19.77
N GLY A 30 -9.23 11.89 18.65
CA GLY A 30 -9.42 10.97 17.52
C GLY A 30 -8.09 10.48 16.93
N ASP A 31 -7.13 11.38 16.74
CA ASP A 31 -5.80 11.03 16.22
C ASP A 31 -5.05 10.07 17.17
N VAL A 32 -5.12 10.33 18.48
CA VAL A 32 -4.44 9.49 19.49
C VAL A 32 -5.08 8.10 19.57
N LEU A 33 -6.41 8.03 19.59
CA LEU A 33 -7.12 6.74 19.59
C LEU A 33 -6.82 5.94 18.33
N ALA A 34 -6.84 6.57 17.16
CA ALA A 34 -6.46 5.91 15.91
C ALA A 34 -5.02 5.39 15.96
N GLY A 35 -4.07 6.17 16.50
CA GLY A 35 -2.68 5.73 16.68
C GLY A 35 -2.54 4.53 17.61
N ILE A 36 -3.31 4.48 18.70
CA ILE A 36 -3.35 3.33 19.60
C ILE A 36 -3.83 2.08 18.83
N PHE A 37 -4.90 2.18 18.04
CA PHE A 37 -5.40 1.05 17.24
C PHE A 37 -4.39 0.61 16.16
N ILE A 38 -3.79 1.55 15.42
CA ILE A 38 -2.77 1.23 14.41
C ILE A 38 -1.65 0.39 15.03
N ILE A 39 -1.15 0.79 16.21
CA ILE A 39 -0.03 0.12 16.87
C ILE A 39 -0.47 -1.20 17.50
N SER A 40 -1.60 -1.22 18.23
CA SER A 40 -2.06 -2.42 18.96
C SER A 40 -2.51 -3.54 18.03
N GLU A 41 -3.17 -3.19 16.91
CA GLU A 41 -3.63 -4.14 15.89
C GLU A 41 -2.55 -4.48 14.88
N ARG A 42 -1.40 -3.79 14.95
CA ARG A 42 -0.30 -3.95 13.97
C ARG A 42 -0.79 -3.80 12.54
N GLN A 43 -1.63 -2.79 12.27
CA GLN A 43 -2.13 -2.55 10.92
C GLN A 43 -0.99 -2.31 9.94
N PHE A 44 0.02 -1.56 10.36
CA PHE A 44 1.33 -1.38 9.70
C PHE A 44 2.38 -0.94 10.73
N GLY A 45 3.65 -1.02 10.37
CA GLY A 45 4.79 -0.60 11.17
C GLY A 45 5.83 0.18 10.38
N VAL A 46 6.87 0.63 11.07
CA VAL A 46 8.02 1.30 10.45
C VAL A 46 8.69 0.33 9.47
N GLY A 47 8.96 0.80 8.27
CA GLY A 47 9.53 0.02 7.17
C GLY A 47 8.51 -0.56 6.20
N ASP A 48 7.24 -0.69 6.60
CA ASP A 48 6.19 -1.18 5.71
C ASP A 48 5.93 -0.21 4.56
N VAL A 49 5.57 -0.76 3.41
CA VAL A 49 5.03 0.02 2.30
C VAL A 49 3.51 -0.03 2.39
N VAL A 50 2.91 1.13 2.48
CA VAL A 50 1.46 1.27 2.65
C VAL A 50 0.87 2.22 1.62
N ARG A 51 -0.39 1.98 1.29
CA ARG A 51 -1.25 2.95 0.61
C ARG A 51 -2.35 3.34 1.59
N VAL A 52 -2.42 4.62 1.92
CA VAL A 52 -3.33 5.16 2.93
C VAL A 52 -4.19 6.29 2.36
N GLY A 53 -5.39 6.43 2.85
CA GLY A 53 -6.27 7.50 2.43
C GLY A 53 -7.76 7.16 2.48
N PRO A 54 -8.58 7.95 1.79
CA PRO A 54 -8.19 9.21 1.15
C PRO A 54 -7.88 10.31 2.17
N LEU A 55 -6.75 10.99 2.00
CA LEU A 55 -6.39 12.19 2.76
C LEU A 55 -6.87 13.43 1.98
N VAL A 56 -7.83 14.15 2.51
CA VAL A 56 -8.38 15.34 1.85
C VAL A 56 -7.43 16.54 2.09
N PRO A 57 -7.04 17.31 1.04
CA PRO A 57 -7.41 17.20 -0.38
C PRO A 57 -6.48 16.31 -1.23
N VAL A 58 -5.48 15.67 -0.64
CA VAL A 58 -4.35 15.02 -1.35
C VAL A 58 -4.75 13.69 -2.02
N GLY A 59 -5.78 13.01 -1.52
CA GLY A 59 -6.19 11.70 -2.03
C GLY A 59 -5.45 10.54 -1.36
N TRP A 60 -5.09 9.51 -2.15
CA TRP A 60 -4.33 8.35 -1.67
C TRP A 60 -2.84 8.64 -1.69
N ILE A 61 -2.15 8.23 -0.63
CA ILE A 61 -0.69 8.33 -0.52
C ILE A 61 -0.13 6.91 -0.45
N GLU A 62 0.89 6.66 -1.25
CA GLU A 62 1.63 5.40 -1.25
C GLU A 62 3.10 5.67 -0.94
N GLY A 63 3.66 4.89 -0.03
CA GLY A 63 5.06 5.06 0.36
C GLY A 63 5.48 4.17 1.51
N ARG A 64 6.72 4.35 1.94
CA ARG A 64 7.30 3.64 3.08
C ARG A 64 7.04 4.40 4.38
N VAL A 65 6.57 3.69 5.38
CA VAL A 65 6.39 4.23 6.73
C VAL A 65 7.76 4.44 7.38
N GLU A 66 8.08 5.69 7.74
CA GLU A 66 9.31 6.04 8.45
C GLU A 66 9.10 6.13 9.97
N GLU A 67 7.93 6.59 10.38
CA GLU A 67 7.62 6.76 11.79
C GLU A 67 6.13 6.58 12.07
N VAL A 68 5.80 5.96 13.18
CA VAL A 68 4.42 5.85 13.70
C VAL A 68 4.44 6.33 15.14
N THR A 69 3.71 7.41 15.41
CA THR A 69 3.47 7.91 16.77
C THR A 69 2.00 7.74 17.14
N LEU A 70 1.63 8.09 18.36
CA LEU A 70 0.22 8.07 18.77
C LEU A 70 -0.66 9.04 17.96
N ARG A 71 -0.11 10.17 17.48
CA ARG A 71 -0.89 11.21 16.80
C ARG A 71 -0.69 11.24 15.29
N VAL A 72 0.52 10.95 14.82
CA VAL A 72 0.87 11.08 13.41
C VAL A 72 1.64 9.87 12.92
N THR A 73 1.48 9.58 11.64
CA THR A 73 2.30 8.65 10.85
C THR A 73 3.06 9.43 9.79
N LYS A 74 4.36 9.20 9.65
CA LYS A 74 5.21 9.77 8.60
C LYS A 74 5.46 8.74 7.51
N ILE A 75 5.19 9.12 6.27
CA ILE A 75 5.30 8.24 5.10
C ILE A 75 6.17 8.94 4.06
N ARG A 76 7.24 8.27 3.64
CA ARG A 76 8.09 8.68 2.52
C ARG A 76 7.49 8.12 1.24
N THR A 77 7.05 8.99 0.34
CA THR A 77 6.56 8.58 -0.98
C THR A 77 7.70 8.07 -1.87
N PHE A 78 7.36 7.39 -2.96
CA PHE A 78 8.38 6.95 -3.92
C PHE A 78 9.03 8.12 -4.70
N ASP A 79 8.36 9.28 -4.73
CA ASP A 79 8.90 10.52 -5.30
C ASP A 79 9.82 11.26 -4.32
N GLY A 80 9.96 10.78 -3.08
CA GLY A 80 10.85 11.33 -2.07
C GLY A 80 10.19 12.30 -1.08
N ASP A 81 8.91 12.60 -1.22
CA ASP A 81 8.20 13.50 -0.31
C ASP A 81 7.95 12.84 1.05
N LEU A 82 8.14 13.59 2.12
CA LEU A 82 7.78 13.16 3.46
C LEU A 82 6.41 13.71 3.85
N VAL A 83 5.42 12.82 3.83
CA VAL A 83 4.06 13.15 4.23
C VAL A 83 3.86 12.85 5.71
N THR A 84 3.43 13.84 6.48
CA THR A 84 3.01 13.68 7.88
C THR A 84 1.49 13.68 7.93
N ALA A 85 0.91 12.53 8.16
CA ALA A 85 -0.53 12.34 8.23
C ALA A 85 -0.99 12.19 9.68
N ALA A 86 -2.06 12.90 10.06
CA ALA A 86 -2.72 12.68 11.33
C ALA A 86 -3.41 11.30 11.31
N ASN A 87 -3.23 10.50 12.36
CA ASN A 87 -3.70 9.11 12.39
C ASN A 87 -5.23 8.99 12.22
N GLY A 88 -6.00 9.92 12.79
CA GLY A 88 -7.46 9.96 12.63
C GLY A 88 -7.93 10.25 11.19
N GLY A 89 -7.03 10.73 10.33
CA GLY A 89 -7.27 10.90 8.89
C GLY A 89 -7.02 9.64 8.06
N LEU A 90 -6.34 8.64 8.61
CA LEU A 90 -6.01 7.38 7.92
C LEU A 90 -7.20 6.39 8.00
N ARG A 91 -8.26 6.69 7.24
CA ARG A 91 -9.52 5.91 7.32
C ARG A 91 -9.43 4.53 6.69
N GLN A 92 -8.58 4.39 5.68
CA GLN A 92 -8.34 3.12 5.01
C GLN A 92 -6.83 2.94 4.85
N THR A 93 -6.38 1.73 5.09
CA THR A 93 -4.98 1.36 4.97
C THR A 93 -4.87 0.06 4.18
N VAL A 94 -4.03 0.08 3.14
CA VAL A 94 -3.62 -1.11 2.41
C VAL A 94 -2.14 -1.32 2.69
N ASN A 95 -1.79 -2.41 3.35
CA ASN A 95 -0.39 -2.79 3.56
C ASN A 95 0.08 -3.61 2.36
N LEU A 96 1.06 -3.07 1.60
CA LEU A 96 1.58 -3.66 0.36
C LEU A 96 2.81 -4.56 0.58
N SER A 97 3.26 -4.66 1.83
CA SER A 97 4.50 -5.37 2.19
C SER A 97 4.32 -6.36 3.34
N ARG A 98 3.09 -6.69 3.74
CA ARG A 98 2.85 -7.60 4.85
C ARG A 98 2.85 -9.04 4.38
N ASP A 99 3.62 -9.88 5.07
CA ASP A 99 3.75 -11.33 4.90
C ASP A 99 4.33 -11.74 3.52
N TRP A 100 3.70 -11.37 2.44
CA TRP A 100 4.13 -11.59 1.05
C TRP A 100 3.59 -10.51 0.12
N ALA A 101 4.19 -10.40 -1.04
CA ALA A 101 3.73 -9.48 -2.08
C ALA A 101 3.53 -10.22 -3.40
N ARG A 102 2.59 -9.75 -4.23
CA ARG A 102 2.33 -10.34 -5.54
C ARG A 102 3.08 -9.58 -6.62
N VAL A 103 3.86 -10.29 -7.43
CA VAL A 103 4.20 -9.82 -8.77
C VAL A 103 2.98 -10.04 -9.65
N LEU A 104 2.53 -9.00 -10.32
CA LEU A 104 1.44 -9.05 -11.27
C LEU A 104 1.82 -8.21 -12.47
N ILE A 105 1.87 -8.82 -13.65
CA ILE A 105 2.25 -8.17 -14.89
C ILE A 105 1.24 -8.57 -15.95
N ASN A 106 0.62 -7.58 -16.59
CA ASN A 106 -0.16 -7.80 -17.79
C ASN A 106 0.77 -7.64 -19.00
N ILE A 107 0.81 -8.64 -19.84
CA ILE A 107 1.72 -8.72 -20.99
C ILE A 107 0.86 -8.74 -22.25
N PRO A 108 0.93 -7.68 -23.08
CA PRO A 108 0.23 -7.65 -24.35
C PRO A 108 0.96 -8.54 -25.36
N VAL A 109 0.20 -9.46 -25.94
CA VAL A 109 0.65 -10.35 -27.04
C VAL A 109 -0.20 -10.02 -28.27
N SER A 110 0.41 -9.95 -29.44
CA SER A 110 -0.35 -9.73 -30.68
C SER A 110 -1.39 -10.83 -30.89
N ARG A 111 -2.55 -10.47 -31.37
CA ARG A 111 -3.60 -11.44 -31.74
C ARG A 111 -3.18 -12.41 -32.84
N GLU A 112 -2.21 -12.00 -33.68
CA GLU A 112 -1.69 -12.81 -34.79
C GLU A 112 -0.56 -13.75 -34.31
N ALA A 113 -0.04 -13.55 -33.08
CA ALA A 113 1.02 -14.39 -32.55
C ALA A 113 0.46 -15.76 -32.06
N ASP A 114 1.35 -16.74 -32.03
CA ASP A 114 1.06 -18.03 -31.41
C ASP A 114 0.97 -17.87 -29.89
N LEU A 115 -0.28 -17.91 -29.37
CA LEU A 115 -0.56 -17.69 -27.96
C LEU A 115 0.05 -18.78 -27.07
N ASP A 116 0.02 -20.02 -27.51
CA ASP A 116 0.56 -21.16 -26.75
C ASP A 116 2.08 -21.04 -26.66
N ALA A 117 2.75 -20.70 -27.75
CA ALA A 117 4.20 -20.44 -27.74
C ALA A 117 4.57 -19.26 -26.82
N ALA A 118 3.76 -18.19 -26.81
CA ALA A 118 3.97 -17.07 -25.91
C ALA A 118 3.80 -17.46 -24.43
N ILE A 119 2.78 -18.28 -24.10
CA ILE A 119 2.56 -18.80 -22.74
C ILE A 119 3.73 -19.69 -22.31
N GLU A 120 4.21 -20.59 -23.17
CA GLU A 120 5.36 -21.44 -22.89
C GLU A 120 6.63 -20.62 -22.62
N MET A 121 6.91 -19.61 -23.46
CA MET A 121 8.04 -18.69 -23.28
C MET A 121 7.96 -17.97 -21.93
N LEU A 122 6.82 -17.39 -21.58
CA LEU A 122 6.63 -16.69 -20.32
C LEU A 122 6.79 -17.62 -19.11
N ASN A 123 6.24 -18.83 -19.17
CA ASN A 123 6.38 -19.82 -18.10
C ASN A 123 7.84 -20.27 -17.95
N ARG A 124 8.61 -20.39 -19.05
CA ARG A 124 10.04 -20.65 -19.00
C ARG A 124 10.80 -19.51 -18.32
N ILE A 125 10.52 -18.24 -18.67
CA ILE A 125 11.09 -17.08 -17.99
C ILE A 125 10.80 -17.11 -16.48
N GLY A 126 9.55 -17.44 -16.10
CA GLY A 126 9.16 -17.60 -14.70
C GLY A 126 9.91 -18.72 -13.97
N HIS A 127 10.17 -19.81 -14.66
CA HIS A 127 10.99 -20.90 -14.13
C HIS A 127 12.44 -20.45 -13.96
N ASP A 128 13.05 -19.86 -14.99
CA ASP A 128 14.45 -19.49 -14.99
C ASP A 128 14.79 -18.43 -13.94
N ILE A 129 13.93 -17.41 -13.75
CA ILE A 129 14.13 -16.43 -12.69
C ILE A 129 13.99 -17.07 -11.29
N SER A 130 13.17 -18.13 -11.15
CA SER A 130 12.99 -18.83 -9.88
C SER A 130 14.15 -19.78 -9.55
N GLN A 131 14.98 -20.12 -10.52
CA GLN A 131 16.19 -20.93 -10.36
C GLN A 131 17.47 -20.08 -10.29
N ASP A 132 17.39 -18.81 -10.65
CA ASP A 132 18.53 -17.88 -10.67
C ASP A 132 18.99 -17.57 -9.23
N PRO A 133 20.27 -17.81 -8.88
CA PRO A 133 20.78 -17.60 -7.53
C PRO A 133 20.59 -16.18 -6.96
N GLU A 134 20.50 -15.16 -7.81
CA GLU A 134 20.28 -13.78 -7.40
C GLU A 134 18.80 -13.53 -7.05
N TRP A 135 17.88 -14.16 -7.79
CA TRP A 135 16.44 -13.86 -7.72
C TRP A 135 15.64 -14.89 -6.95
N ALA A 136 16.04 -16.15 -6.97
CA ALA A 136 15.36 -17.24 -6.27
C ALA A 136 15.07 -16.93 -4.78
N PRO A 137 15.99 -16.34 -3.99
CA PRO A 137 15.72 -16.00 -2.59
C PRO A 137 14.61 -14.97 -2.39
N LEU A 138 14.25 -14.21 -3.43
CA LEU A 138 13.21 -13.18 -3.39
C LEU A 138 11.83 -13.70 -3.80
N ILE A 139 11.75 -14.90 -4.39
CA ILE A 139 10.55 -15.48 -4.98
C ILE A 139 10.02 -16.58 -4.05
N LEU A 140 8.78 -16.44 -3.61
CA LEU A 140 8.09 -17.41 -2.74
C LEU A 140 7.26 -18.42 -3.56
N GLU A 141 6.75 -17.98 -4.70
CA GLU A 141 5.98 -18.78 -5.63
C GLU A 141 6.39 -18.41 -7.05
N GLN A 142 6.75 -19.42 -7.84
CA GLN A 142 7.18 -19.23 -9.23
C GLN A 142 6.15 -18.41 -10.01
N PRO A 143 6.57 -17.33 -10.70
CA PRO A 143 5.69 -16.60 -11.59
C PRO A 143 5.29 -17.47 -12.79
N VAL A 144 3.99 -17.50 -13.09
CA VAL A 144 3.42 -18.26 -14.23
C VAL A 144 2.30 -17.44 -14.88
N VAL A 145 1.97 -17.79 -16.12
CA VAL A 145 0.78 -17.26 -16.79
C VAL A 145 -0.47 -17.81 -16.10
N SER A 146 -1.29 -16.92 -15.52
CA SER A 146 -2.54 -17.28 -14.85
C SER A 146 -3.71 -17.43 -15.81
N GLY A 147 -3.61 -16.85 -17.01
CA GLY A 147 -4.63 -16.88 -18.06
C GLY A 147 -4.69 -15.60 -18.87
N VAL A 148 -5.70 -15.53 -19.74
CA VAL A 148 -6.04 -14.34 -20.53
C VAL A 148 -6.83 -13.38 -19.61
N GLU A 149 -6.38 -12.14 -19.51
CA GLU A 149 -7.02 -11.11 -18.70
C GLU A 149 -8.01 -10.28 -19.52
N ASP A 150 -7.59 -9.91 -20.74
CA ASP A 150 -8.41 -9.11 -21.64
C ASP A 150 -8.12 -9.47 -23.10
N ILE A 151 -9.11 -9.26 -23.98
CA ILE A 151 -9.01 -9.50 -25.41
C ILE A 151 -9.36 -8.19 -26.13
N GLY A 152 -8.32 -7.45 -26.51
CA GLY A 152 -8.44 -6.22 -27.30
C GLY A 152 -8.61 -6.49 -28.80
N ALA A 153 -8.71 -5.40 -29.57
CA ALA A 153 -8.81 -5.48 -31.02
C ALA A 153 -7.56 -6.07 -31.70
N GLU A 154 -6.38 -5.67 -31.23
CA GLU A 154 -5.07 -6.03 -31.80
C GLU A 154 -4.21 -6.89 -30.85
N THR A 155 -4.50 -6.89 -29.55
CA THR A 155 -3.71 -7.57 -28.54
C THR A 155 -4.58 -8.44 -27.62
N ILE A 156 -3.95 -9.49 -27.08
CA ILE A 156 -4.47 -10.32 -26.01
C ILE A 156 -3.60 -10.03 -24.77
N GLU A 157 -4.19 -9.65 -23.64
CA GLU A 157 -3.45 -9.46 -22.40
C GLU A 157 -3.35 -10.76 -21.62
N LEU A 158 -2.12 -11.25 -21.45
CA LEU A 158 -1.80 -12.37 -20.59
C LEU A 158 -1.47 -11.87 -19.19
N ARG A 159 -2.11 -12.44 -18.17
CA ARG A 159 -1.79 -12.18 -16.77
C ARG A 159 -0.69 -13.12 -16.30
N PHE A 160 0.46 -12.54 -15.97
CA PHE A 160 1.61 -13.25 -15.41
C PHE A 160 1.74 -12.90 -13.92
N ALA A 161 1.70 -13.90 -13.04
CA ALA A 161 1.62 -13.68 -11.61
C ALA A 161 2.46 -14.68 -10.81
N GLY A 162 3.05 -14.20 -9.69
CA GLY A 162 3.79 -14.99 -8.72
C GLY A 162 3.81 -14.30 -7.36
N ARG A 163 4.44 -14.92 -6.35
CA ARG A 163 4.61 -14.31 -5.02
C ARG A 163 6.09 -14.07 -4.73
N THR A 164 6.35 -12.96 -4.06
CA THR A 164 7.69 -12.56 -3.63
C THR A 164 7.72 -12.23 -2.15
N LEU A 165 8.92 -12.11 -1.62
CA LEU A 165 9.11 -11.45 -0.33
C LEU A 165 8.54 -10.02 -0.35
N PRO A 166 8.12 -9.51 0.83
CA PRO A 166 7.61 -8.15 0.98
C PRO A 166 8.54 -7.10 0.36
N ALA A 167 7.96 -6.12 -0.33
CA ALA A 167 8.66 -5.01 -0.99
C ALA A 167 9.62 -5.42 -2.14
N GLN A 168 9.69 -6.70 -2.54
CA GLN A 168 10.52 -7.15 -3.68
C GLN A 168 9.74 -7.26 -5.00
N GLN A 169 8.43 -7.20 -4.96
CA GLN A 169 7.55 -7.36 -6.13
C GLN A 169 7.90 -6.41 -7.28
N TRP A 170 8.29 -5.17 -6.99
CA TRP A 170 8.64 -4.20 -8.03
C TRP A 170 10.02 -4.49 -8.67
N LYS A 171 10.99 -4.97 -7.85
CA LYS A 171 12.33 -5.35 -8.33
C LYS A 171 12.21 -6.57 -9.24
N VAL A 172 11.52 -7.61 -8.79
CA VAL A 172 11.30 -8.85 -9.55
C VAL A 172 10.47 -8.57 -10.82
N ALA A 173 9.43 -7.72 -10.74
CA ALA A 173 8.63 -7.36 -11.90
C ALA A 173 9.42 -6.62 -12.99
N ARG A 174 10.40 -5.78 -12.62
CA ARG A 174 11.28 -5.11 -13.59
C ARG A 174 12.21 -6.10 -14.28
N GLU A 175 12.78 -7.04 -13.54
CA GLU A 175 13.63 -8.08 -14.11
C GLU A 175 12.87 -9.00 -15.05
N ILE A 176 11.66 -9.42 -14.68
CA ILE A 176 10.80 -10.22 -15.57
C ILE A 176 10.53 -9.48 -16.87
N ARG A 177 10.15 -8.19 -16.81
CA ARG A 177 9.95 -7.38 -18.03
C ARG A 177 11.21 -7.26 -18.87
N HIS A 178 12.37 -7.13 -18.24
CA HIS A 178 13.66 -7.09 -18.92
C HIS A 178 13.94 -8.39 -19.67
N ARG A 179 13.74 -9.56 -19.02
CA ARG A 179 13.91 -10.88 -19.68
C ARG A 179 12.93 -11.06 -20.83
N ILE A 180 11.66 -10.68 -20.64
CA ILE A 180 10.65 -10.72 -21.70
C ILE A 180 11.07 -9.87 -22.90
N ALA A 181 11.61 -8.67 -22.66
CA ALA A 181 12.05 -7.78 -23.73
C ALA A 181 13.25 -8.33 -24.51
N ILE A 182 14.14 -9.09 -23.87
CA ILE A 182 15.29 -9.73 -24.52
C ILE A 182 14.86 -10.96 -25.32
N GLU A 183 14.04 -11.84 -24.75
CA GLU A 183 13.60 -13.08 -25.40
C GLU A 183 12.50 -12.86 -26.44
N GLY A 184 11.67 -11.82 -26.26
CA GLY A 184 10.60 -11.45 -27.18
C GLY A 184 11.02 -10.49 -28.30
N ALA A 185 12.31 -10.07 -28.34
CA ALA A 185 12.83 -9.33 -29.47
C ALA A 185 13.03 -10.30 -30.67
N PRO A 186 12.53 -9.95 -31.86
CA PRO A 186 12.72 -10.78 -33.07
C PRO A 186 14.17 -10.87 -33.50
#